data_8510296a3d63f3ec5da0970d0aa0037d
#
_entry.id   8510296a3d63f3ec5da0970d0aa0037d
#
_cell.length_a   1.000
_cell.length_b   1.000
_cell.length_c   1.000
_cell.angle_alpha   90.00
_cell.angle_beta   90.00
_cell.angle_gamma   90.00
#
_symmetry.space_group_name_H-M   'P 1'
#
loop_
_entity.id
_entity.type
_entity.pdbx_description
1 polymer ?
#
loop_
_entity_poly.entity_id
_entity_poly.type
_entity_poly.pdbx_seq_one_letter_code
_entity_poly.pdbx_strand_id
1 'polypeptide(L)'
;MDFPTLYGSATNGKVKEWSIRVIETGGIFIETRHGYEGGKIQTNLKEITQGKNIGRKNATTPLQQAISDAQSLWQKKRDEKYDVKASISATSATSATSEATSAISASRAAEVDDSVPSPMLAHDYNKRGKSIVYPCYVQPKLDGTRTIAIPGKGLFSRNRKAYPHLEHIREEIDKLPHIILDGELYSDTLTFQEIVGLVKNETLQEKQTEIKLHVYDMINDQTFHVRNFNLQMLFKKHKFKHLVLVKTEGCASEDVMKEKHAEYVQEGFEGVMLRNKEGGYANNRSVHLQKYKEFFDMECPIIGFKEGEGLEKGCVIWICKVNEKPFSCRPRGTREQRQEQFLVGEQALGKMLTVRYQEMTDDGLLRFPVGIAIRDYE
;
A
#
# COMPACT_ATOMS: atom_id res chain seq x y z
N MET A 1 -27.01 2.47 13.49
CA MET A 1 -26.62 1.26 12.76
C MET A 1 -25.40 0.67 13.42
N ASP A 2 -25.45 -0.60 13.85
CA ASP A 2 -24.35 -1.25 14.58
C ASP A 2 -23.66 -2.28 13.67
N PHE A 3 -22.33 -2.36 13.77
CA PHE A 3 -21.54 -3.40 13.13
C PHE A 3 -21.18 -4.48 14.18
N PRO A 4 -20.98 -5.74 13.77
CA PRO A 4 -20.55 -6.79 14.68
C PRO A 4 -19.25 -6.40 15.43
N THR A 5 -19.21 -6.66 16.75
CA THR A 5 -18.01 -6.45 17.55
C THR A 5 -16.91 -7.40 17.13
N LEU A 6 -15.71 -6.87 17.00
CA LEU A 6 -14.52 -7.60 16.59
C LEU A 6 -13.58 -7.83 17.77
N TYR A 7 -12.94 -8.99 17.80
CA TYR A 7 -12.02 -9.42 18.85
C TYR A 7 -10.65 -9.74 18.23
N GLY A 8 -9.58 -9.38 18.92
CA GLY A 8 -8.22 -9.63 18.48
C GLY A 8 -7.32 -10.07 19.65
N SER A 9 -6.33 -10.89 19.38
CA SER A 9 -5.38 -11.33 20.39
C SER A 9 -4.28 -10.29 20.61
N ALA A 10 -3.96 -10.02 21.88
CA ALA A 10 -2.79 -9.22 22.26
C ALA A 10 -1.59 -10.12 22.52
N THR A 11 -0.37 -9.56 22.43
CA THR A 11 0.89 -10.28 22.68
C THR A 11 1.01 -10.84 24.11
N ASN A 12 0.23 -10.33 25.05
CA ASN A 12 0.16 -10.80 26.43
C ASN A 12 -0.96 -11.84 26.68
N GLY A 13 -1.54 -12.40 25.64
CA GLY A 13 -2.61 -13.41 25.72
C GLY A 13 -3.99 -12.87 26.04
N LYS A 14 -4.14 -11.57 26.29
CA LYS A 14 -5.46 -10.95 26.53
C LYS A 14 -6.20 -10.71 25.22
N VAL A 15 -7.54 -10.78 25.27
CA VAL A 15 -8.41 -10.47 24.14
C VAL A 15 -8.71 -8.98 24.12
N LYS A 16 -8.50 -8.35 22.97
CA LYS A 16 -8.95 -6.97 22.70
C LYS A 16 -10.31 -7.03 22.05
N GLU A 17 -11.18 -6.08 22.41
CA GLU A 17 -12.45 -5.88 21.72
C GLU A 17 -12.48 -4.52 21.02
N TRP A 18 -13.17 -4.47 19.89
CA TRP A 18 -13.35 -3.27 19.12
C TRP A 18 -14.74 -3.29 18.46
N SER A 19 -15.49 -2.21 18.56
CA SER A 19 -16.79 -2.06 17.92
C SER A 19 -16.96 -0.67 17.30
N ILE A 20 -17.84 -0.58 16.31
CA ILE A 20 -18.17 0.66 15.63
C ILE A 20 -19.67 0.71 15.35
N ARG A 21 -20.26 1.90 15.48
CA ARG A 21 -21.67 2.14 15.12
C ARG A 21 -21.88 3.55 14.57
N VAL A 22 -22.93 3.71 13.79
CA VAL A 22 -23.43 5.01 13.32
C VAL A 22 -24.64 5.40 14.16
N ILE A 23 -24.60 6.60 14.74
CA ILE A 23 -25.64 7.19 15.60
C ILE A 23 -26.26 8.37 14.86
N GLU A 24 -27.61 8.45 14.88
CA GLU A 24 -28.41 9.48 14.21
C GLU A 24 -29.18 10.36 15.19
N THR A 25 -28.71 10.51 16.44
CA THR A 25 -29.41 11.27 17.47
C THR A 25 -28.72 12.62 17.67
N GLY A 26 -29.41 13.71 17.33
CA GLY A 26 -28.89 15.08 17.44
C GLY A 26 -27.79 15.46 16.46
N GLY A 27 -27.57 14.64 15.41
CA GLY A 27 -26.54 14.73 14.40
C GLY A 27 -26.15 13.35 13.91
N ILE A 28 -25.23 13.27 12.95
CA ILE A 28 -24.71 11.99 12.42
C ILE A 28 -23.32 11.76 13.02
N PHE A 29 -23.17 10.69 13.79
CA PHE A 29 -21.91 10.36 14.45
C PHE A 29 -21.45 8.94 14.13
N ILE A 30 -20.15 8.75 14.04
CA ILE A 30 -19.51 7.43 14.08
C ILE A 30 -18.91 7.27 15.47
N GLU A 31 -19.40 6.30 16.25
CA GLU A 31 -18.82 5.91 17.53
C GLU A 31 -17.94 4.68 17.35
N THR A 32 -16.70 4.75 17.84
CA THR A 32 -15.81 3.59 17.95
C THR A 32 -15.47 3.33 19.40
N ARG A 33 -15.51 2.06 19.80
CA ARG A 33 -15.18 1.61 21.16
C ARG A 33 -14.08 0.57 21.09
N HIS A 34 -13.11 0.66 22.00
CA HIS A 34 -12.02 -0.30 22.04
C HIS A 34 -11.44 -0.45 23.45
N GLY A 35 -10.95 -1.64 23.75
CA GLY A 35 -10.37 -1.97 25.05
C GLY A 35 -9.96 -3.43 25.12
N TYR A 36 -9.73 -3.91 26.32
CA TYR A 36 -9.61 -5.35 26.58
C TYR A 36 -10.98 -5.89 27.02
N GLU A 37 -11.31 -7.10 26.58
CA GLU A 37 -12.53 -7.79 27.00
C GLU A 37 -12.60 -7.86 28.54
N GLY A 38 -13.71 -7.37 29.12
CA GLY A 38 -13.89 -7.25 30.56
C GLY A 38 -13.09 -6.12 31.25
N GLY A 39 -12.40 -5.28 30.47
CA GLY A 39 -11.59 -4.16 30.95
C GLY A 39 -12.24 -2.80 30.69
N LYS A 40 -11.45 -1.73 30.90
CA LYS A 40 -11.89 -0.36 30.61
C LYS A 40 -12.00 -0.15 29.10
N ILE A 41 -13.18 0.26 28.64
CA ILE A 41 -13.46 0.58 27.23
C ILE A 41 -13.27 2.07 27.00
N GLN A 42 -12.51 2.42 25.97
CA GLN A 42 -12.37 3.78 25.44
C GLN A 42 -13.37 4.00 24.33
N THR A 43 -14.01 5.15 24.30
CA THR A 43 -15.01 5.52 23.30
C THR A 43 -14.56 6.78 22.59
N ASN A 44 -14.57 6.74 21.23
CA ASN A 44 -14.37 7.90 20.39
C ASN A 44 -15.62 8.18 19.58
N LEU A 45 -16.00 9.46 19.49
CA LEU A 45 -17.14 9.94 18.72
C LEU A 45 -16.65 10.89 17.62
N LYS A 46 -17.05 10.64 16.39
CA LYS A 46 -16.74 11.48 15.21
C LYS A 46 -18.03 11.93 14.58
N GLU A 47 -18.25 13.23 14.54
CA GLU A 47 -19.39 13.82 13.84
C GLU A 47 -19.16 13.86 12.31
N ILE A 48 -20.21 13.59 11.53
CA ILE A 48 -20.21 13.69 10.07
C ILE A 48 -21.26 14.74 9.68
N THR A 49 -20.81 15.94 9.44
CA THR A 49 -21.66 17.10 9.12
C THR A 49 -22.00 17.21 7.65
N GLN A 50 -21.21 16.61 6.75
CA GLN A 50 -21.39 16.70 5.30
C GLN A 50 -21.11 15.38 4.61
N GLY A 51 -21.81 15.11 3.50
CA GLY A 51 -21.48 14.04 2.56
C GLY A 51 -20.28 14.37 1.69
N LYS A 52 -19.83 13.43 0.88
CA LYS A 52 -18.77 13.63 -0.14
C LYS A 52 -19.36 13.81 -1.53
N ASN A 53 -18.53 14.35 -2.43
CA ASN A 53 -18.85 14.53 -3.86
C ASN A 53 -20.13 15.38 -4.12
N ILE A 54 -20.41 16.37 -3.29
CA ILE A 54 -21.56 17.27 -3.42
C ILE A 54 -21.57 17.87 -4.84
N GLY A 55 -22.72 17.80 -5.52
CA GLY A 55 -22.88 18.28 -6.90
C GLY A 55 -22.46 17.29 -7.99
N ARG A 56 -22.02 16.07 -7.64
CA ARG A 56 -21.67 15.01 -8.61
C ARG A 56 -22.70 13.87 -8.56
N LYS A 57 -22.74 13.03 -9.62
CA LYS A 57 -23.66 11.87 -9.70
C LYS A 57 -23.52 10.87 -8.53
N ASN A 58 -22.34 10.84 -7.90
CA ASN A 58 -22.02 9.99 -6.75
C ASN A 58 -21.95 10.78 -5.43
N ALA A 59 -22.72 11.85 -5.31
CA ALA A 59 -22.86 12.59 -4.06
C ALA A 59 -23.47 11.70 -2.97
N THR A 60 -22.93 11.80 -1.76
CA THR A 60 -23.45 11.10 -0.58
C THR A 60 -24.09 12.10 0.39
N THR A 61 -25.12 11.67 1.11
CA THR A 61 -25.64 12.39 2.28
C THR A 61 -24.69 12.19 3.47
N PRO A 62 -24.77 13.01 4.53
CA PRO A 62 -23.97 12.81 5.76
C PRO A 62 -24.15 11.39 6.32
N LEU A 63 -25.37 10.86 6.33
CA LEU A 63 -25.66 9.50 6.81
C LEU A 63 -25.01 8.43 5.93
N GLN A 64 -25.18 8.51 4.61
CA GLN A 64 -24.55 7.59 3.66
C GLN A 64 -23.03 7.63 3.79
N GLN A 65 -22.46 8.80 4.00
CA GLN A 65 -21.01 8.97 4.22
C GLN A 65 -20.58 8.33 5.54
N ALA A 66 -21.34 8.53 6.62
CA ALA A 66 -21.05 7.92 7.93
C ALA A 66 -21.09 6.38 7.85
N ILE A 67 -22.08 5.82 7.17
CA ILE A 67 -22.18 4.36 6.97
C ILE A 67 -20.99 3.84 6.16
N SER A 68 -20.64 4.49 5.06
CA SER A 68 -19.49 4.11 4.21
C SER A 68 -18.15 4.21 4.98
N ASP A 69 -17.93 5.28 5.74
CA ASP A 69 -16.74 5.46 6.55
C ASP A 69 -16.68 4.42 7.69
N ALA A 70 -17.81 4.12 8.36
CA ALA A 70 -17.89 3.12 9.41
C ALA A 70 -17.60 1.71 8.86
N GLN A 71 -18.16 1.36 7.71
CA GLN A 71 -17.92 0.09 7.02
C GLN A 71 -16.45 -0.06 6.64
N SER A 72 -15.83 1.00 6.11
CA SER A 72 -14.40 1.01 5.76
C SER A 72 -13.50 0.83 6.98
N LEU A 73 -13.84 1.46 8.11
CA LEU A 73 -13.11 1.31 9.37
C LEU A 73 -13.27 -0.09 9.96
N TRP A 74 -14.48 -0.66 9.89
CA TRP A 74 -14.77 -2.01 10.35
C TRP A 74 -13.99 -3.05 9.53
N GLN A 75 -13.99 -2.92 8.20
CA GLN A 75 -13.22 -3.79 7.32
C GLN A 75 -11.72 -3.67 7.57
N LYS A 76 -11.21 -2.43 7.72
CA LYS A 76 -9.80 -2.20 8.06
C LYS A 76 -9.41 -2.89 9.37
N LYS A 77 -10.33 -2.93 10.34
CA LYS A 77 -10.08 -3.58 11.63
C LYS A 77 -10.04 -5.11 11.50
N ARG A 78 -10.84 -5.69 10.62
CA ARG A 78 -10.73 -7.10 10.23
C ARG A 78 -9.39 -7.41 9.57
N ASP A 79 -8.94 -6.54 8.66
CA ASP A 79 -7.63 -6.66 8.00
C ASP A 79 -6.46 -6.62 9.02
N GLU A 80 -6.66 -6.03 10.21
CA GLU A 80 -5.72 -6.05 11.34
C GLU A 80 -5.81 -7.33 12.21
N LYS A 81 -6.45 -8.40 11.72
CA LYS A 81 -6.66 -9.69 12.40
C LYS A 81 -7.61 -9.65 13.60
N TYR A 82 -8.57 -8.75 13.58
CA TYR A 82 -9.74 -8.83 14.47
C TYR A 82 -10.87 -9.58 13.76
N ASP A 83 -11.59 -10.46 14.48
CA ASP A 83 -12.72 -11.20 13.93
C ASP A 83 -13.90 -11.29 14.91
N VAL A 84 -15.08 -11.71 14.43
CA VAL A 84 -16.24 -11.90 15.28
C VAL A 84 -16.05 -13.12 16.18
N LYS A 85 -16.63 -13.11 17.39
CA LYS A 85 -16.38 -14.12 18.42
C LYS A 85 -16.73 -15.57 18.01
N ALA A 86 -17.67 -15.76 17.08
CA ALA A 86 -18.05 -17.06 16.56
C ALA A 86 -16.98 -17.73 15.69
N SER A 87 -16.11 -16.96 15.04
CA SER A 87 -15.01 -17.47 14.20
C SER A 87 -13.81 -17.96 15.03
N ILE A 88 -13.65 -17.46 16.25
CA ILE A 88 -12.54 -17.84 17.15
C ILE A 88 -12.78 -19.21 17.79
N SER A 89 -14.04 -19.65 17.89
CA SER A 89 -14.42 -20.97 18.49
C SER A 89 -14.44 -22.14 17.50
N ALA A 90 -14.26 -21.90 16.20
CA ALA A 90 -14.48 -22.89 15.14
C ALA A 90 -13.19 -23.49 14.57
N THR A 91 -12.11 -23.60 15.37
CA THR A 91 -10.88 -24.28 14.94
C THR A 91 -10.88 -25.79 15.31
N SER A 92 -12.07 -26.40 15.49
CA SER A 92 -12.18 -27.86 15.58
C SER A 92 -13.53 -28.33 15.09
N ALA A 93 -13.49 -29.09 14.01
CA ALA A 93 -14.48 -30.03 13.47
C ALA A 93 -15.09 -29.70 12.09
N THR A 94 -14.53 -30.38 11.11
CA THR A 94 -15.12 -31.23 10.04
C THR A 94 -16.36 -30.77 9.26
N SER A 95 -16.10 -30.65 7.96
CA SER A 95 -16.86 -31.15 6.78
C SER A 95 -18.40 -31.18 6.78
N ALA A 96 -18.96 -30.65 5.75
CA ALA A 96 -19.79 -31.25 4.72
C ALA A 96 -20.96 -30.39 4.23
N THR A 97 -21.05 -30.33 2.92
CA THR A 97 -22.20 -30.31 1.99
C THR A 97 -23.05 -29.06 1.82
N SER A 98 -22.89 -28.52 0.67
CA SER A 98 -23.72 -28.39 -0.55
C SER A 98 -24.85 -27.37 -0.61
N GLU A 99 -24.78 -26.69 -1.72
CA GLU A 99 -25.80 -26.27 -2.70
C GLU A 99 -26.62 -25.00 -2.48
N ALA A 100 -26.38 -24.16 -3.45
CA ALA A 100 -27.28 -23.36 -4.29
C ALA A 100 -28.12 -22.25 -3.66
N THR A 101 -27.96 -21.02 -4.05
CA THR A 101 -28.81 -20.36 -5.06
C THR A 101 -28.36 -18.91 -5.30
N SER A 102 -28.15 -18.64 -6.55
CA SER A 102 -28.18 -17.42 -7.38
C SER A 102 -28.49 -16.06 -6.77
N ALA A 103 -27.67 -15.12 -7.21
CA ALA A 103 -27.95 -13.75 -7.63
C ALA A 103 -28.49 -12.76 -6.61
N ILE A 104 -27.56 -11.94 -6.09
CA ILE A 104 -27.76 -10.49 -6.01
C ILE A 104 -26.35 -9.86 -6.20
N SER A 105 -26.15 -9.13 -7.30
CA SER A 105 -24.98 -8.32 -7.56
C SER A 105 -24.95 -7.10 -6.63
N ALA A 106 -24.24 -7.21 -5.51
CA ALA A 106 -23.81 -6.09 -4.72
C ALA A 106 -22.28 -6.06 -4.80
N SER A 107 -21.69 -4.92 -5.10
CA SER A 107 -20.26 -4.68 -5.18
C SER A 107 -19.54 -5.24 -3.95
N ARG A 108 -18.99 -6.42 -4.08
CA ARG A 108 -18.26 -7.11 -3.02
C ARG A 108 -16.87 -6.53 -2.98
N ALA A 109 -16.58 -5.66 -2.02
CA ALA A 109 -15.19 -5.30 -1.73
C ALA A 109 -14.39 -6.60 -1.57
N ALA A 110 -13.35 -6.80 -2.37
CA ALA A 110 -12.57 -8.04 -2.39
C ALA A 110 -12.11 -8.38 -0.97
N GLU A 111 -12.52 -9.54 -0.45
CA GLU A 111 -12.16 -10.03 0.87
C GLU A 111 -10.67 -10.37 0.93
N VAL A 112 -10.07 -10.24 2.10
CA VAL A 112 -8.69 -10.65 2.35
C VAL A 112 -8.63 -12.18 2.40
N ASP A 113 -7.80 -12.78 1.56
CA ASP A 113 -7.59 -14.23 1.58
C ASP A 113 -6.37 -14.58 2.45
N ASP A 114 -6.63 -15.07 3.64
CA ASP A 114 -5.59 -15.42 4.62
C ASP A 114 -4.72 -16.61 4.21
N SER A 115 -5.12 -17.40 3.23
CA SER A 115 -4.31 -18.49 2.66
C SER A 115 -3.27 -17.99 1.63
N VAL A 116 -3.34 -16.72 1.23
CA VAL A 116 -2.34 -16.07 0.38
C VAL A 116 -1.16 -15.61 1.24
N PRO A 117 0.09 -15.98 0.92
CA PRO A 117 1.24 -15.53 1.68
C PRO A 117 1.41 -14.01 1.59
N SER A 118 1.83 -13.39 2.69
CA SER A 118 2.20 -11.98 2.68
C SER A 118 3.50 -11.78 1.88
N PRO A 119 3.61 -10.74 1.04
CA PRO A 119 4.83 -10.49 0.30
C PRO A 119 5.98 -10.02 1.19
N MET A 120 7.21 -10.38 0.80
CA MET A 120 8.42 -9.86 1.42
C MET A 120 8.53 -8.35 1.16
N LEU A 121 8.72 -7.55 2.22
CA LEU A 121 8.80 -6.10 2.13
C LEU A 121 10.24 -5.59 2.29
N ALA A 122 10.57 -4.55 1.53
CA ALA A 122 11.89 -3.94 1.55
C ALA A 122 12.09 -2.97 2.72
N HIS A 123 13.30 -2.96 3.29
CA HIS A 123 13.80 -1.82 4.07
C HIS A 123 14.31 -0.70 3.15
N ASP A 124 14.46 0.47 3.70
CA ASP A 124 15.13 1.60 3.08
C ASP A 124 16.66 1.43 3.25
N TYR A 125 17.40 1.41 2.13
CA TYR A 125 18.85 1.26 2.12
C TYR A 125 19.55 2.38 2.90
N ASN A 126 19.08 3.61 2.80
CA ASN A 126 19.66 4.73 3.55
C ASN A 126 19.59 4.54 5.08
N LYS A 127 18.67 3.65 5.55
CA LYS A 127 18.52 3.35 6.99
C LYS A 127 19.15 2.02 7.39
N ARG A 128 19.24 1.06 6.48
CA ARG A 128 19.61 -0.33 6.77
C ARG A 128 20.68 -0.89 5.82
N GLY A 129 21.33 -0.06 5.01
CA GLY A 129 22.32 -0.47 4.01
C GLY A 129 23.42 -1.38 4.54
N LYS A 130 23.84 -1.19 5.80
CA LYS A 130 24.81 -2.07 6.48
C LYS A 130 24.42 -3.56 6.54
N SER A 131 23.14 -3.89 6.34
CA SER A 131 22.65 -5.27 6.31
C SER A 131 22.69 -5.89 4.90
N ILE A 132 23.09 -5.13 3.87
CA ILE A 132 23.38 -5.67 2.54
C ILE A 132 24.82 -6.20 2.58
N VAL A 133 24.97 -7.46 2.17
CA VAL A 133 26.24 -8.16 2.08
C VAL A 133 26.65 -8.23 0.61
N TYR A 134 27.68 -7.49 0.24
CA TYR A 134 28.25 -7.53 -1.11
C TYR A 134 29.18 -8.74 -1.28
N PRO A 135 29.20 -9.38 -2.47
CA PRO A 135 28.39 -9.11 -3.64
C PRO A 135 26.94 -9.55 -3.44
N CYS A 136 26.00 -8.68 -3.79
CA CYS A 136 24.58 -8.92 -3.74
C CYS A 136 23.96 -8.95 -5.17
N TYR A 137 22.62 -8.93 -5.27
CA TYR A 137 21.91 -8.71 -6.51
C TYR A 137 21.22 -7.35 -6.51
N VAL A 138 21.14 -6.75 -7.71
CA VAL A 138 20.43 -5.51 -7.98
C VAL A 138 19.38 -5.73 -9.07
N GLN A 139 18.20 -5.14 -8.89
CA GLN A 139 17.06 -5.16 -9.80
C GLN A 139 16.53 -3.73 -9.98
N PRO A 140 15.97 -3.35 -11.15
CA PRO A 140 15.25 -2.09 -11.28
C PRO A 140 14.04 -2.07 -10.34
N LYS A 141 13.77 -0.90 -9.76
CA LYS A 141 12.57 -0.70 -8.95
C LYS A 141 11.45 -0.20 -9.84
N LEU A 142 10.52 -1.11 -10.12
CA LEU A 142 9.33 -0.83 -10.90
C LEU A 142 8.35 0.03 -10.10
N ASP A 143 7.62 0.89 -10.78
CA ASP A 143 6.58 1.73 -10.21
C ASP A 143 5.21 1.23 -10.66
N GLY A 144 4.80 0.13 -10.10
CA GLY A 144 3.57 -0.57 -10.40
C GLY A 144 2.80 -1.00 -9.16
N THR A 145 2.10 -2.12 -9.27
CA THR A 145 1.28 -2.66 -8.19
C THR A 145 1.73 -4.07 -7.82
N ARG A 146 2.23 -4.21 -6.57
CA ARG A 146 2.71 -5.49 -6.03
C ARG A 146 1.68 -6.59 -6.15
N THR A 147 2.13 -7.75 -6.63
CA THR A 147 1.26 -8.89 -6.89
C THR A 147 1.90 -10.20 -6.48
N ILE A 148 1.15 -11.00 -5.71
CA ILE A 148 1.43 -12.42 -5.49
C ILE A 148 0.53 -13.20 -6.44
N ALA A 149 1.13 -14.02 -7.28
CA ALA A 149 0.45 -14.83 -8.29
C ALA A 149 0.52 -16.31 -7.92
N ILE A 150 -0.65 -16.95 -7.78
CA ILE A 150 -0.80 -18.32 -7.32
C ILE A 150 -1.56 -19.11 -8.39
N PRO A 151 -0.95 -20.14 -9.01
CA PRO A 151 -1.62 -20.99 -9.97
C PRO A 151 -2.90 -21.62 -9.41
N GLY A 152 -3.96 -21.62 -10.20
CA GLY A 152 -5.28 -22.12 -9.83
C GLY A 152 -6.05 -21.24 -8.85
N LYS A 153 -5.43 -20.17 -8.33
CA LYS A 153 -6.05 -19.27 -7.34
C LYS A 153 -6.21 -17.84 -7.83
N GLY A 154 -5.20 -17.32 -8.54
CA GLY A 154 -5.25 -16.00 -9.16
C GLY A 154 -4.15 -15.03 -8.73
N LEU A 155 -4.43 -13.75 -8.88
CA LEU A 155 -3.52 -12.62 -8.63
C LEU A 155 -4.00 -11.83 -7.42
N PHE A 156 -3.10 -11.56 -6.48
CA PHE A 156 -3.42 -10.93 -5.21
C PHE A 156 -2.54 -9.72 -4.93
N SER A 157 -3.16 -8.67 -4.44
CA SER A 157 -2.46 -7.45 -4.01
C SER A 157 -1.58 -7.69 -2.79
N ARG A 158 -0.75 -6.68 -2.45
CA ARG A 158 0.03 -6.66 -1.21
C ARG A 158 -0.81 -6.94 0.05
N ASN A 159 -2.09 -6.55 0.04
CA ASN A 159 -3.02 -6.76 1.14
C ASN A 159 -3.84 -8.05 0.97
N ARG A 160 -3.40 -8.97 0.10
CA ARG A 160 -4.03 -10.27 -0.16
C ARG A 160 -5.47 -10.19 -0.68
N LYS A 161 -5.81 -9.08 -1.35
CA LYS A 161 -7.08 -8.91 -2.06
C LYS A 161 -6.90 -9.31 -3.51
N ALA A 162 -7.82 -10.08 -4.05
CA ALA A 162 -7.77 -10.52 -5.44
C ALA A 162 -7.88 -9.32 -6.40
N TYR A 163 -7.15 -9.39 -7.51
CA TYR A 163 -7.31 -8.48 -8.64
C TYR A 163 -8.34 -9.08 -9.61
N PRO A 164 -9.36 -8.31 -10.00
CA PRO A 164 -10.29 -8.73 -11.04
C PRO A 164 -9.66 -8.57 -12.44
N HIS A 165 -10.25 -9.24 -13.41
CA HIS A 165 -10.07 -8.99 -14.85
C HIS A 165 -8.62 -8.95 -15.38
N LEU A 166 -7.75 -9.85 -14.88
CA LEU A 166 -6.39 -10.05 -15.38
C LEU A 166 -6.21 -11.48 -15.92
N GLU A 167 -7.22 -11.99 -16.62
CA GLU A 167 -7.30 -13.36 -17.13
C GLU A 167 -6.12 -13.68 -18.05
N HIS A 168 -5.67 -12.74 -18.88
CA HIS A 168 -4.53 -12.91 -19.79
C HIS A 168 -3.21 -13.24 -19.06
N ILE A 169 -3.03 -12.72 -17.83
CA ILE A 169 -1.90 -13.06 -16.97
C ILE A 169 -2.18 -14.38 -16.22
N ARG A 170 -3.41 -14.54 -15.71
CA ARG A 170 -3.82 -15.71 -14.96
C ARG A 170 -3.69 -16.99 -15.77
N GLU A 171 -4.12 -16.98 -17.04
CA GLU A 171 -4.00 -18.13 -17.95
C GLU A 171 -2.56 -18.62 -18.14
N GLU A 172 -1.57 -17.72 -18.07
CA GLU A 172 -0.17 -18.11 -18.15
C GLU A 172 0.35 -18.67 -16.83
N ILE A 173 -0.09 -18.10 -15.69
CA ILE A 173 0.28 -18.56 -14.35
C ILE A 173 -0.30 -19.94 -14.09
N ASP A 174 -1.54 -20.20 -14.47
CA ASP A 174 -2.23 -21.48 -14.25
C ASP A 174 -1.56 -22.66 -14.97
N LYS A 175 -0.68 -22.37 -15.94
CA LYS A 175 0.20 -23.40 -16.59
C LYS A 175 1.42 -23.75 -15.75
N LEU A 176 1.68 -23.04 -14.65
CA LEU A 176 2.85 -23.21 -13.80
C LEU A 176 2.47 -23.96 -12.50
N PRO A 177 2.59 -25.28 -12.43
CA PRO A 177 2.17 -26.03 -11.26
C PRO A 177 3.02 -25.69 -10.04
N HIS A 178 2.37 -25.37 -8.92
CA HIS A 178 2.96 -25.22 -7.58
C HIS A 178 4.02 -24.10 -7.42
N ILE A 179 4.09 -23.12 -8.34
CA ILE A 179 5.03 -22.01 -8.25
C ILE A 179 4.29 -20.74 -7.88
N ILE A 180 4.52 -20.23 -6.68
CA ILE A 180 3.99 -18.93 -6.26
C ILE A 180 4.99 -17.86 -6.70
N LEU A 181 4.55 -16.96 -7.58
CA LEU A 181 5.37 -15.87 -8.10
C LEU A 181 5.10 -14.58 -7.31
N ASP A 182 6.16 -13.81 -7.13
CA ASP A 182 6.14 -12.49 -6.52
C ASP A 182 6.64 -11.46 -7.53
N GLY A 183 5.80 -10.48 -7.87
CA GLY A 183 6.07 -9.56 -8.95
C GLY A 183 5.34 -8.23 -8.81
N GLU A 184 5.44 -7.44 -9.86
CA GLU A 184 4.77 -6.15 -10.03
C GLU A 184 3.89 -6.19 -11.27
N LEU A 185 2.62 -5.80 -11.16
CA LEU A 185 1.81 -5.45 -12.33
C LEU A 185 2.31 -4.11 -12.84
N TYR A 186 2.85 -4.12 -14.04
CA TYR A 186 3.53 -2.97 -14.63
C TYR A 186 3.29 -2.92 -16.15
N SER A 187 3.46 -1.75 -16.73
CA SER A 187 3.43 -1.52 -18.18
C SER A 187 4.43 -0.43 -18.51
N ASP A 188 5.14 -0.59 -19.62
CA ASP A 188 6.09 0.41 -20.12
C ASP A 188 5.38 1.61 -20.80
N THR A 189 4.08 1.50 -21.05
CA THR A 189 3.27 2.49 -21.78
C THR A 189 2.28 3.25 -20.91
N LEU A 190 2.00 2.76 -19.68
CA LEU A 190 1.01 3.33 -18.78
C LEU A 190 1.66 3.98 -17.56
N THR A 191 1.09 5.08 -17.10
CA THR A 191 1.48 5.71 -15.86
C THR A 191 1.06 4.88 -14.65
N PHE A 192 1.70 5.09 -13.50
CA PHE A 192 1.32 4.42 -12.25
C PHE A 192 -0.16 4.58 -11.90
N GLN A 193 -0.73 5.79 -12.10
CA GLN A 193 -2.15 6.05 -11.84
C GLN A 193 -3.06 5.24 -12.75
N GLU A 194 -2.74 5.13 -14.04
CA GLU A 194 -3.48 4.31 -14.99
C GLU A 194 -3.40 2.83 -14.62
N ILE A 195 -2.21 2.32 -14.30
CA ILE A 195 -2.01 0.93 -13.84
C ILE A 195 -2.89 0.65 -12.62
N VAL A 196 -2.82 1.49 -11.57
CA VAL A 196 -3.62 1.33 -10.34
C VAL A 196 -5.11 1.41 -10.61
N GLY A 197 -5.54 2.30 -11.50
CA GLY A 197 -6.93 2.44 -11.92
C GLY A 197 -7.43 1.18 -12.62
N LEU A 198 -6.66 0.68 -13.58
CA LEU A 198 -7.01 -0.48 -14.40
C LEU A 198 -7.04 -1.78 -13.57
N VAL A 199 -6.03 -2.06 -12.74
CA VAL A 199 -5.97 -3.32 -11.96
C VAL A 199 -7.03 -3.42 -10.86
N LYS A 200 -7.62 -2.31 -10.43
CA LYS A 200 -8.68 -2.26 -9.41
C LYS A 200 -10.06 -2.12 -10.01
N ASN A 201 -10.16 -1.90 -11.30
CA ASN A 201 -11.46 -1.70 -11.95
C ASN A 201 -12.24 -3.01 -11.96
N GLU A 202 -13.48 -2.97 -11.49
CA GLU A 202 -14.42 -4.10 -11.49
C GLU A 202 -15.03 -4.35 -12.88
N THR A 203 -14.79 -3.45 -13.84
CA THR A 203 -15.24 -3.57 -15.24
C THR A 203 -14.04 -3.81 -16.12
N LEU A 204 -14.12 -4.82 -16.97
CA LEU A 204 -13.10 -5.14 -17.97
C LEU A 204 -12.81 -3.93 -18.85
N GLN A 205 -11.54 -3.57 -18.97
CA GLN A 205 -11.06 -2.47 -19.82
C GLN A 205 -10.07 -3.02 -20.85
N GLU A 206 -10.14 -2.57 -22.07
CA GLU A 206 -9.25 -3.01 -23.15
C GLU A 206 -7.77 -2.80 -22.80
N LYS A 207 -7.44 -1.65 -22.23
CA LYS A 207 -6.07 -1.31 -21.79
C LYS A 207 -5.50 -2.22 -20.70
N GLN A 208 -6.30 -3.02 -20.01
CA GLN A 208 -5.79 -3.98 -19.01
C GLN A 208 -4.86 -5.01 -19.63
N THR A 209 -5.00 -5.30 -20.93
CA THR A 209 -4.12 -6.24 -21.66
C THR A 209 -2.69 -5.71 -21.87
N GLU A 210 -2.46 -4.41 -21.70
CA GLU A 210 -1.12 -3.80 -21.73
C GLU A 210 -0.34 -4.05 -20.43
N ILE A 211 -1.04 -4.42 -19.35
CA ILE A 211 -0.41 -4.72 -18.06
C ILE A 211 0.16 -6.13 -18.11
N LYS A 212 1.41 -6.26 -17.68
CA LYS A 212 2.12 -7.54 -17.55
C LYS A 212 2.53 -7.76 -16.10
N LEU A 213 2.72 -9.02 -15.71
CA LEU A 213 3.33 -9.36 -14.44
C LEU A 213 4.85 -9.43 -14.62
N HIS A 214 5.54 -8.46 -14.05
CA HIS A 214 7.00 -8.41 -13.99
C HIS A 214 7.47 -9.17 -12.74
N VAL A 215 7.98 -10.38 -12.93
CA VAL A 215 8.35 -11.32 -11.86
C VAL A 215 9.78 -11.05 -11.42
N TYR A 216 10.00 -10.83 -10.14
CA TYR A 216 11.32 -10.59 -9.56
C TYR A 216 11.69 -11.57 -8.43
N ASP A 217 10.75 -12.38 -7.96
CA ASP A 217 11.00 -13.43 -6.96
C ASP A 217 9.97 -14.57 -7.08
N MET A 218 10.23 -15.67 -6.39
CA MET A 218 9.26 -16.74 -6.13
C MET A 218 9.26 -17.08 -4.64
N ILE A 219 8.15 -17.59 -4.14
CA ILE A 219 7.99 -17.89 -2.72
C ILE A 219 8.31 -19.34 -2.45
N ASN A 220 9.42 -19.58 -1.78
CA ASN A 220 9.82 -20.86 -1.20
C ASN A 220 10.92 -20.65 -0.15
N ASP A 221 11.37 -21.71 0.50
CA ASP A 221 12.33 -21.70 1.61
C ASP A 221 13.79 -21.58 1.17
N GLN A 222 14.08 -21.45 -0.13
CA GLN A 222 15.45 -21.36 -0.64
C GLN A 222 16.00 -19.95 -0.51
N THR A 223 17.35 -19.83 -0.68
CA THR A 223 18.01 -18.52 -0.75
C THR A 223 17.61 -17.76 -2.02
N PHE A 224 17.75 -16.44 -2.03
CA PHE A 224 17.43 -15.64 -3.23
C PHE A 224 18.27 -16.05 -4.45
N HIS A 225 19.53 -16.42 -4.23
CA HIS A 225 20.38 -16.92 -5.33
C HIS A 225 19.75 -18.13 -6.04
N VAL A 226 19.27 -19.10 -5.29
CA VAL A 226 18.62 -20.29 -5.84
C VAL A 226 17.26 -19.96 -6.46
N ARG A 227 16.44 -19.14 -5.79
CA ARG A 227 15.14 -18.68 -6.34
C ARG A 227 15.31 -17.94 -7.66
N ASN A 228 16.28 -17.04 -7.76
CA ASN A 228 16.59 -16.30 -8.98
C ASN A 228 17.06 -17.23 -10.11
N PHE A 229 17.93 -18.20 -9.79
CA PHE A 229 18.35 -19.22 -10.77
C PHE A 229 17.14 -20.01 -11.29
N ASN A 230 16.25 -20.46 -10.41
CA ASN A 230 15.05 -21.20 -10.79
C ASN A 230 14.11 -20.36 -11.64
N LEU A 231 13.96 -19.07 -11.35
CA LEU A 231 13.19 -18.13 -12.20
C LEU A 231 13.79 -18.02 -13.59
N GLN A 232 15.11 -17.85 -13.69
CA GLN A 232 15.79 -17.78 -15.00
C GLN A 232 15.58 -19.07 -15.80
N MET A 233 15.68 -20.24 -15.18
CA MET A 233 15.42 -21.52 -15.82
C MET A 233 13.96 -21.67 -16.24
N LEU A 234 13.01 -21.21 -15.43
CA LEU A 234 11.58 -21.20 -15.76
C LEU A 234 11.30 -20.37 -17.01
N PHE A 235 11.79 -19.12 -17.03
CA PHE A 235 11.59 -18.21 -18.18
C PHE A 235 12.38 -18.63 -19.43
N LYS A 236 13.47 -19.36 -19.26
CA LYS A 236 14.18 -19.96 -20.41
C LYS A 236 13.40 -21.13 -21.01
N LYS A 237 12.74 -21.93 -20.18
CA LYS A 237 11.95 -23.10 -20.59
C LYS A 237 10.62 -22.72 -21.22
N HIS A 238 9.97 -21.66 -20.73
CA HIS A 238 8.65 -21.24 -21.15
C HIS A 238 8.72 -19.86 -21.81
N LYS A 239 7.99 -19.69 -22.92
CA LYS A 239 7.80 -18.39 -23.57
C LYS A 239 6.48 -17.81 -23.08
N PHE A 240 6.56 -16.72 -22.35
CA PHE A 240 5.40 -16.00 -21.84
C PHE A 240 5.14 -14.74 -22.66
N LYS A 241 3.87 -14.37 -22.82
CA LYS A 241 3.45 -13.13 -23.46
C LYS A 241 3.21 -12.03 -22.41
N HIS A 242 2.68 -12.43 -21.25
CA HIS A 242 2.22 -11.52 -20.19
C HIS A 242 3.00 -11.65 -18.88
N LEU A 243 3.97 -12.57 -18.80
CA LEU A 243 4.93 -12.64 -17.69
C LEU A 243 6.30 -12.18 -18.21
N VAL A 244 6.93 -11.30 -17.48
CA VAL A 244 8.25 -10.73 -17.79
C VAL A 244 9.20 -11.01 -16.62
N LEU A 245 10.36 -11.59 -16.88
CA LEU A 245 11.37 -11.72 -15.82
C LEU A 245 12.10 -10.39 -15.63
N VAL A 246 12.09 -9.88 -14.41
CA VAL A 246 12.83 -8.66 -14.07
C VAL A 246 14.33 -8.92 -14.14
N LYS A 247 15.05 -8.03 -14.84
CA LYS A 247 16.50 -8.06 -14.95
C LYS A 247 17.13 -8.08 -13.55
N THR A 248 17.97 -9.10 -13.29
CA THR A 248 18.64 -9.28 -12.02
C THR A 248 20.14 -9.40 -12.29
N GLU A 249 20.92 -8.44 -11.83
CA GLU A 249 22.36 -8.33 -12.07
C GLU A 249 23.16 -8.49 -10.79
N GLY A 250 24.42 -8.93 -10.93
CA GLY A 250 25.36 -8.95 -9.81
C GLY A 250 25.77 -7.52 -9.42
N CYS A 251 25.84 -7.26 -8.14
CA CYS A 251 26.27 -5.97 -7.57
C CYS A 251 27.42 -6.22 -6.59
N ALA A 252 28.63 -5.83 -6.99
CA ALA A 252 29.86 -6.14 -6.26
C ALA A 252 30.11 -5.19 -5.08
N SER A 253 29.63 -3.94 -5.14
CA SER A 253 29.88 -2.90 -4.15
C SER A 253 28.76 -1.85 -4.13
N GLU A 254 28.84 -0.93 -3.18
CA GLU A 254 27.94 0.24 -3.12
C GLU A 254 28.12 1.17 -4.32
N ASP A 255 29.34 1.31 -4.84
CA ASP A 255 29.58 2.15 -6.02
C ASP A 255 28.89 1.57 -7.26
N VAL A 256 29.00 0.25 -7.48
CA VAL A 256 28.27 -0.45 -8.55
C VAL A 256 26.75 -0.30 -8.36
N MET A 257 26.26 -0.31 -7.12
CA MET A 257 24.83 -0.05 -6.84
C MET A 257 24.43 1.35 -7.27
N LYS A 258 25.26 2.38 -7.00
CA LYS A 258 24.97 3.77 -7.40
C LYS A 258 25.04 3.95 -8.92
N GLU A 259 25.97 3.28 -9.59
CA GLU A 259 26.05 3.25 -11.06
C GLU A 259 24.76 2.63 -11.65
N LYS A 260 24.34 1.47 -11.13
CA LYS A 260 23.10 0.82 -11.56
C LYS A 260 21.84 1.63 -11.24
N HIS A 261 21.86 2.36 -10.13
CA HIS A 261 20.77 3.28 -9.80
C HIS A 261 20.66 4.40 -10.86
N ALA A 262 21.78 5.02 -11.22
CA ALA A 262 21.80 6.06 -12.25
C ALA A 262 21.34 5.51 -13.62
N GLU A 263 21.80 4.31 -14.02
CA GLU A 263 21.39 3.62 -15.24
C GLU A 263 19.86 3.42 -15.27
N TYR A 264 19.30 2.81 -14.22
CA TYR A 264 17.86 2.49 -14.19
C TYR A 264 16.97 3.73 -14.07
N VAL A 265 17.42 4.78 -13.38
CA VAL A 265 16.68 6.06 -13.35
C VAL A 265 16.66 6.71 -14.74
N GLN A 266 17.75 6.63 -15.53
CA GLN A 266 17.76 7.08 -16.93
C GLN A 266 16.81 6.26 -17.82
N GLU A 267 16.63 4.97 -17.50
CA GLU A 267 15.67 4.09 -18.17
C GLU A 267 14.21 4.32 -17.69
N GLY A 268 13.97 5.23 -16.74
CA GLY A 268 12.63 5.61 -16.24
C GLY A 268 12.16 4.80 -15.03
N PHE A 269 13.02 4.00 -14.39
CA PHE A 269 12.65 3.29 -13.16
C PHE A 269 12.78 4.18 -11.91
N GLU A 270 12.03 3.85 -10.85
CA GLU A 270 12.01 4.64 -9.58
C GLU A 270 13.35 4.57 -8.80
N GLY A 271 14.23 3.65 -9.13
CA GLY A 271 15.50 3.37 -8.46
C GLY A 271 15.87 1.90 -8.51
N VAL A 272 16.49 1.38 -7.45
CA VAL A 272 16.95 -0.03 -7.39
C VAL A 272 16.42 -0.78 -6.17
N MET A 273 16.31 -2.09 -6.35
CA MET A 273 16.07 -3.07 -5.30
C MET A 273 17.33 -3.92 -5.11
N LEU A 274 17.81 -4.03 -3.88
CA LEU A 274 18.97 -4.84 -3.52
C LEU A 274 18.52 -6.10 -2.79
N ARG A 275 19.14 -7.23 -3.11
CA ARG A 275 18.84 -8.53 -2.53
C ARG A 275 20.11 -9.26 -2.11
N ASN A 276 20.19 -9.64 -0.84
CA ASN A 276 21.25 -10.52 -0.37
C ASN A 276 21.13 -11.90 -1.02
N LYS A 277 22.25 -12.44 -1.53
CA LYS A 277 22.28 -13.74 -2.22
C LYS A 277 21.72 -14.86 -1.33
N GLU A 278 22.15 -14.90 -0.07
CA GLU A 278 21.78 -15.92 0.90
C GLU A 278 20.50 -15.60 1.67
N GLY A 279 19.80 -14.53 1.29
CA GLY A 279 18.56 -14.12 1.93
C GLY A 279 17.39 -15.05 1.62
N GLY A 280 16.80 -15.67 2.65
CA GLY A 280 15.54 -16.40 2.54
C GLY A 280 14.36 -15.49 2.23
N TYR A 281 13.25 -16.07 1.74
CA TYR A 281 12.00 -15.31 1.58
C TYR A 281 11.30 -15.16 2.94
N ALA A 282 10.90 -13.95 3.30
CA ALA A 282 10.20 -13.66 4.53
C ALA A 282 8.84 -13.01 4.25
N ASN A 283 7.78 -13.51 4.87
CA ASN A 283 6.41 -12.99 4.72
C ASN A 283 6.17 -11.66 5.48
N ASN A 284 7.23 -10.88 5.64
CA ASN A 284 7.25 -9.60 6.34
C ASN A 284 8.37 -8.70 5.80
N ARG A 285 8.67 -7.60 6.50
CA ARG A 285 9.79 -6.73 6.15
C ARG A 285 11.12 -7.38 6.51
N SER A 286 12.03 -7.47 5.52
CA SER A 286 13.31 -8.17 5.66
C SER A 286 14.49 -7.27 5.33
N VAL A 287 15.59 -7.40 6.08
CA VAL A 287 16.86 -6.73 5.79
C VAL A 287 17.56 -7.29 4.54
N HIS A 288 17.17 -8.49 4.09
CA HIS A 288 17.70 -9.12 2.89
C HIS A 288 17.10 -8.57 1.60
N LEU A 289 16.10 -7.70 1.70
CA LEU A 289 15.52 -6.94 0.60
C LEU A 289 15.52 -5.46 0.95
N GLN A 290 16.20 -4.65 0.17
CA GLN A 290 16.28 -3.21 0.41
C GLN A 290 16.02 -2.42 -0.86
N LYS A 291 15.41 -1.25 -0.71
CA LYS A 291 15.17 -0.30 -1.79
C LYS A 291 16.08 0.91 -1.63
N TYR A 292 16.72 1.31 -2.69
CA TYR A 292 17.44 2.57 -2.79
C TYR A 292 16.80 3.44 -3.87
N LYS A 293 16.48 4.67 -3.51
CA LYS A 293 15.97 5.71 -4.39
C LYS A 293 16.43 7.06 -3.88
N GLU A 294 16.67 7.95 -4.79
CA GLU A 294 17.02 9.32 -4.47
C GLU A 294 15.77 10.15 -4.15
N PHE A 295 16.02 11.25 -3.47
CA PHE A 295 15.04 12.27 -3.18
C PHE A 295 15.64 13.61 -3.58
N PHE A 296 14.79 14.46 -4.10
CA PHE A 296 15.14 15.83 -4.43
C PHE A 296 14.54 16.76 -3.39
N ASP A 297 15.19 17.88 -3.16
CA ASP A 297 14.68 18.95 -2.32
C ASP A 297 14.39 20.18 -3.21
N MET A 298 13.26 20.82 -2.97
CA MET A 298 12.83 22.05 -3.65
C MET A 298 12.27 23.02 -2.63
N GLU A 299 12.51 24.30 -2.83
CA GLU A 299 11.93 25.37 -2.02
C GLU A 299 10.60 25.79 -2.64
N CYS A 300 9.52 25.65 -1.85
CA CYS A 300 8.16 25.96 -2.28
C CYS A 300 7.54 27.01 -1.35
N PRO A 301 6.91 28.08 -1.87
CA PRO A 301 6.24 29.04 -1.02
C PRO A 301 5.02 28.43 -0.32
N ILE A 302 4.88 28.71 0.97
CA ILE A 302 3.70 28.36 1.76
C ILE A 302 2.62 29.39 1.44
N ILE A 303 1.54 28.95 0.82
CA ILE A 303 0.41 29.80 0.43
C ILE A 303 -0.81 29.62 1.34
N GLY A 304 -0.76 28.65 2.24
CA GLY A 304 -1.82 28.34 3.19
C GLY A 304 -1.46 27.16 4.08
N PHE A 305 -2.36 26.84 4.97
CA PHE A 305 -2.28 25.64 5.79
C PHE A 305 -3.68 25.15 6.16
N LYS A 306 -3.77 23.89 6.53
CA LYS A 306 -5.01 23.29 7.03
C LYS A 306 -4.71 22.27 8.13
N GLU A 307 -5.74 21.94 8.89
CA GLU A 307 -5.67 20.86 9.85
C GLU A 307 -5.60 19.49 9.14
N GLY A 308 -4.78 18.58 9.65
CA GLY A 308 -4.74 17.19 9.21
C GLY A 308 -5.99 16.42 9.60
N GLU A 309 -6.26 15.33 8.90
CA GLU A 309 -7.41 14.45 9.14
C GLU A 309 -7.03 13.19 9.90
N GLY A 310 -7.99 12.58 10.60
CA GLY A 310 -7.81 11.30 11.30
C GLY A 310 -6.75 11.39 12.40
N LEU A 311 -5.69 10.59 12.30
CA LEU A 311 -4.59 10.58 13.26
C LEU A 311 -3.75 11.87 13.26
N GLU A 312 -3.86 12.69 12.22
CA GLU A 312 -3.18 13.97 12.09
C GLU A 312 -4.05 15.16 12.54
N LYS A 313 -5.21 14.92 13.15
CA LYS A 313 -6.05 15.98 13.71
C LYS A 313 -5.28 16.83 14.72
N GLY A 314 -5.38 18.14 14.61
CA GLY A 314 -4.58 19.12 15.37
C GLY A 314 -3.21 19.41 14.79
N CYS A 315 -2.75 18.65 13.78
CA CYS A 315 -1.45 18.85 13.14
C CYS A 315 -1.57 19.68 11.87
N VAL A 316 -0.54 20.43 11.55
CA VAL A 316 -0.49 21.22 10.31
C VAL A 316 -0.27 20.34 9.08
N ILE A 317 -0.96 20.67 8.01
CA ILE A 317 -0.66 20.30 6.63
C ILE A 317 -0.46 21.63 5.87
N TRP A 318 0.75 21.84 5.40
CA TRP A 318 1.05 23.04 4.61
C TRP A 318 0.42 22.94 3.23
N ILE A 319 -0.06 24.04 2.71
CA ILE A 319 -0.46 24.21 1.32
C ILE A 319 0.64 25.02 0.67
N CYS A 320 1.38 24.39 -0.22
CA CYS A 320 2.48 25.00 -0.96
C CYS A 320 2.15 25.10 -2.44
N LYS A 321 2.97 25.80 -3.21
CA LYS A 321 2.78 26.02 -4.63
C LYS A 321 4.02 25.60 -5.40
N VAL A 322 3.82 24.88 -6.52
CA VAL A 322 4.85 24.57 -7.52
C VAL A 322 4.23 24.67 -8.91
N ASN A 323 4.95 25.26 -9.87
CA ASN A 323 4.43 25.47 -11.23
C ASN A 323 3.02 26.08 -11.24
N GLU A 324 2.78 27.12 -10.41
CA GLU A 324 1.49 27.77 -10.21
C GLU A 324 0.35 26.87 -9.68
N LYS A 325 0.62 25.60 -9.36
CA LYS A 325 -0.35 24.62 -8.85
C LYS A 325 -0.19 24.42 -7.34
N PRO A 326 -1.28 24.47 -6.55
CA PRO A 326 -1.22 24.21 -5.12
C PRO A 326 -1.12 22.70 -4.86
N PHE A 327 -0.36 22.33 -3.82
CA PHE A 327 -0.30 20.97 -3.30
C PHE A 327 -0.22 20.94 -1.79
N SER A 328 -0.67 19.86 -1.19
CA SER A 328 -0.61 19.67 0.27
C SER A 328 0.68 18.93 0.66
N CYS A 329 1.33 19.42 1.72
CA CYS A 329 2.60 18.88 2.20
C CYS A 329 2.56 18.68 3.72
N ARG A 330 2.73 17.43 4.16
CA ARG A 330 2.86 17.10 5.58
C ARG A 330 4.28 17.40 6.05
N PRO A 331 4.49 18.21 7.10
CA PRO A 331 5.85 18.45 7.60
C PRO A 331 6.40 17.24 8.34
N ARG A 332 7.74 17.15 8.36
CA ARG A 332 8.52 16.23 9.17
C ARG A 332 8.41 16.62 10.65
N GLY A 333 8.66 15.67 11.55
CA GLY A 333 8.69 15.93 12.98
C GLY A 333 7.72 15.08 13.78
N THR A 334 7.74 15.25 15.11
CA THR A 334 6.82 14.58 16.01
C THR A 334 5.40 15.16 15.88
N ARG A 335 4.42 14.49 16.42
CA ARG A 335 3.05 14.97 16.40
C ARG A 335 2.93 16.32 17.13
N GLU A 336 3.56 16.43 18.27
CA GLU A 336 3.60 17.62 19.12
C GLU A 336 4.15 18.82 18.34
N GLN A 337 5.29 18.65 17.67
CA GLN A 337 5.90 19.68 16.81
C GLN A 337 4.96 20.13 15.69
N ARG A 338 4.25 19.20 15.04
CA ARG A 338 3.30 19.55 13.99
C ARG A 338 2.02 20.23 14.53
N GLN A 339 1.63 19.93 15.77
CA GLN A 339 0.55 20.63 16.45
C GLN A 339 0.96 22.06 16.82
N GLU A 340 2.16 22.26 17.35
CA GLU A 340 2.72 23.60 17.59
C GLU A 340 2.77 24.43 16.32
N GLN A 341 3.25 23.85 15.22
CA GLN A 341 3.28 24.50 13.92
C GLN A 341 1.88 24.87 13.42
N PHE A 342 0.85 24.09 13.76
CA PHE A 342 -0.53 24.43 13.41
C PHE A 342 -1.04 25.68 14.12
N LEU A 343 -0.71 25.80 15.42
CA LEU A 343 -1.12 26.97 16.24
C LEU A 343 -0.51 28.30 15.74
N VAL A 344 0.68 28.23 15.17
CA VAL A 344 1.40 29.40 14.64
C VAL A 344 1.43 29.44 13.09
N GLY A 345 0.53 28.70 12.44
CA GLY A 345 0.54 28.48 11.00
C GLY A 345 0.51 29.75 10.16
N GLU A 346 -0.19 30.80 10.61
CA GLU A 346 -0.25 32.10 9.93
C GLU A 346 1.12 32.78 9.81
N GLN A 347 2.02 32.55 10.76
CA GLN A 347 3.37 33.14 10.74
C GLN A 347 4.28 32.50 9.68
N ALA A 348 3.88 31.37 9.12
CA ALA A 348 4.58 30.67 8.07
C ALA A 348 4.14 31.07 6.66
N LEU A 349 3.03 31.79 6.53
CA LEU A 349 2.52 32.21 5.23
C LEU A 349 3.52 33.14 4.52
N GLY A 350 3.75 32.85 3.24
CA GLY A 350 4.73 33.58 2.41
C GLY A 350 6.18 33.13 2.59
N LYS A 351 6.50 32.34 3.63
CA LYS A 351 7.84 31.77 3.79
C LYS A 351 8.05 30.59 2.85
N MET A 352 9.33 30.25 2.61
CA MET A 352 9.70 29.10 1.79
C MET A 352 9.77 27.84 2.66
N LEU A 353 9.18 26.76 2.20
CA LEU A 353 9.31 25.43 2.78
C LEU A 353 10.25 24.59 1.91
N THR A 354 11.32 24.07 2.48
CA THR A 354 12.11 23.01 1.83
C THR A 354 11.25 21.77 1.81
N VAL A 355 10.86 21.32 0.61
CA VAL A 355 10.03 20.14 0.38
C VAL A 355 10.89 19.07 -0.25
N ARG A 356 10.97 17.91 0.40
CA ARG A 356 11.59 16.70 -0.14
C ARG A 356 10.56 15.91 -0.92
N TYR A 357 10.90 15.52 -2.14
CA TYR A 357 10.04 14.75 -3.01
C TYR A 357 10.83 13.69 -3.78
N GLN A 358 10.15 12.77 -4.47
CA GLN A 358 10.81 11.70 -5.23
C GLN A 358 10.98 12.07 -6.70
N GLU A 359 9.96 12.63 -7.29
CA GLU A 359 9.89 12.99 -8.71
C GLU A 359 8.78 13.99 -8.93
N MET A 360 8.69 14.53 -10.13
CA MET A 360 7.55 15.31 -10.59
C MET A 360 6.51 14.37 -11.20
N THR A 361 5.21 14.64 -10.97
CA THR A 361 4.14 13.98 -11.70
C THR A 361 3.98 14.58 -13.11
N ASP A 362 3.29 13.87 -14.01
CA ASP A 362 2.99 14.37 -15.36
C ASP A 362 2.27 15.72 -15.32
N ASP A 363 1.49 15.97 -14.27
CA ASP A 363 0.83 17.24 -14.00
C ASP A 363 1.77 18.35 -13.48
N GLY A 364 3.05 18.06 -13.28
CA GLY A 364 4.04 19.00 -12.75
C GLY A 364 3.91 19.26 -11.25
N LEU A 365 3.33 18.32 -10.48
CA LEU A 365 3.28 18.36 -9.02
C LEU A 365 4.37 17.46 -8.41
N LEU A 366 4.71 17.72 -7.15
CA LEU A 366 5.68 16.91 -6.41
C LEU A 366 5.05 15.59 -5.96
N ARG A 367 5.71 14.48 -6.24
CA ARG A 367 5.27 13.15 -5.80
C ARG A 367 5.80 12.85 -4.41
N PHE A 368 4.90 12.45 -3.50
CA PHE A 368 5.18 12.19 -2.08
C PHE A 368 5.90 13.33 -1.34
N PRO A 369 5.39 14.56 -1.42
CA PRO A 369 6.05 15.71 -0.81
C PRO A 369 6.05 15.62 0.71
N VAL A 370 7.19 15.93 1.33
CA VAL A 370 7.39 16.02 2.78
C VAL A 370 8.09 17.32 3.11
N GLY A 371 7.48 18.18 3.93
CA GLY A 371 8.09 19.41 4.41
C GLY A 371 9.25 19.10 5.36
N ILE A 372 10.43 19.64 5.07
CA ILE A 372 11.66 19.40 5.83
C ILE A 372 11.92 20.53 6.81
N ALA A 373 11.93 21.76 6.34
CA ALA A 373 12.19 22.97 7.15
C ALA A 373 11.56 24.19 6.51
N ILE A 374 10.98 25.06 7.33
CA ILE A 374 10.60 26.39 6.91
C ILE A 374 11.87 27.23 6.89
N ARG A 375 12.09 27.96 5.79
CA ARG A 375 13.23 28.87 5.63
C ARG A 375 12.80 30.26 6.03
N ASP A 376 13.55 30.84 6.90
CA ASP A 376 13.45 32.24 7.30
C ASP A 376 14.63 32.94 6.60
N TYR A 377 14.39 33.38 5.38
CA TYR A 377 15.35 34.27 4.71
C TYR A 377 15.03 35.70 5.14
N GLU A 378 15.96 36.34 5.83
CA GLU A 378 15.97 37.78 6.07
C GLU A 378 16.25 38.55 4.77
#